data_7b2caf336287a5fbe7cee8cefe573210
#
_entry.id   7b2caf336287a5fbe7cee8cefe573210
#
_cell.length_a   1.000
_cell.length_b   1.000
_cell.length_c   1.000
_cell.angle_alpha   90.00
_cell.angle_beta   90.00
_cell.angle_gamma   90.00
#
_symmetry.space_group_name_H-M   'P 1'
#
loop_
_entity.id
_entity.type
_entity.pdbx_description
1 polymer ?
#
loop_
_entity_poly.entity_id
_entity_poly.type
_entity_poly.pdbx_seq_one_letter_code
_entity_poly.pdbx_strand_id
1 'polypeptide(L)'
;MEYLKMLIALTTEEDIDIGVIEQFLKELPEKAWNLGVRVLLSAFVLFAGIQIVKLIRKIVRKSLMRGNADKGVVQFADSFVKASLYALLIVTIASGFGLDAASILALLGSAGVAIGLAIQGSLANFVGGVLILLLKPFKVGDYIKEDSGGNEGVVTVIELFYTKLTTPDNKVIVLPNGTLANSSLTNVTACDSRRMDLVVGISYDADIRQAKEVLQQVLDEDEAVLKDKEHFIYVDDLAESAVNIGIRCWFPMDAYWQGKWRVTENVKYALDGAGIAIPYPQMDVHFCGKTQWEEK
;
A
#
# COMPACT_ATOMS: atom_id res chain seq x y z
N MET A 1 44.15 65.52 34.99
CA MET A 1 44.80 65.66 33.65
C MET A 1 44.65 64.47 32.73
N GLU A 2 44.49 63.27 33.23
CA GLU A 2 44.24 62.09 32.36
C GLU A 2 42.83 62.02 31.70
N TYR A 3 41.79 62.48 32.41
CA TYR A 3 40.42 62.55 31.86
C TYR A 3 40.31 63.56 30.68
N LEU A 4 41.13 64.67 30.75
CA LEU A 4 41.13 65.62 29.65
C LEU A 4 41.85 65.10 28.44
N LYS A 5 42.88 64.26 28.59
CA LYS A 5 43.55 63.57 27.48
C LYS A 5 42.68 62.47 26.87
N MET A 6 41.87 61.81 27.68
CA MET A 6 40.91 60.79 27.22
C MET A 6 39.73 61.45 26.49
N LEU A 7 39.28 62.63 26.92
CA LEU A 7 38.23 63.38 26.20
C LEU A 7 38.75 63.98 24.88
N ILE A 8 40.00 64.41 24.81
CA ILE A 8 40.66 64.89 23.61
C ILE A 8 40.92 63.72 22.63
N ALA A 9 41.19 62.50 23.10
CA ALA A 9 41.33 61.31 22.29
C ALA A 9 39.99 60.83 21.72
N LEU A 10 38.87 61.19 22.36
CA LEU A 10 37.50 60.87 21.84
C LEU A 10 36.97 61.96 20.89
N THR A 11 37.67 63.12 20.79
CA THR A 11 37.36 64.19 19.84
C THR A 11 38.41 64.35 18.73
N THR A 12 39.30 63.36 18.53
CA THR A 12 40.02 63.28 17.28
C THR A 12 39.01 62.91 16.24
N GLU A 13 38.61 63.88 15.42
CA GLU A 13 37.94 63.73 14.16
C GLU A 13 38.55 62.51 13.50
N GLU A 14 37.73 61.47 13.24
CA GLU A 14 38.03 60.52 12.22
C GLU A 14 38.27 61.38 10.96
N ASP A 15 39.52 61.47 10.52
CA ASP A 15 39.86 62.04 9.22
C ASP A 15 39.02 61.31 8.20
N ILE A 16 37.85 61.86 7.90
CA ILE A 16 37.02 61.40 6.83
C ILE A 16 37.90 61.51 5.58
N ASP A 17 38.43 60.36 5.13
CA ASP A 17 39.32 60.30 3.99
C ASP A 17 38.57 60.91 2.81
N ILE A 18 38.89 62.15 2.45
CA ILE A 18 38.29 62.91 1.36
C ILE A 18 38.35 62.12 0.07
N GLY A 19 39.36 61.23 -0.10
CA GLY A 19 39.49 60.34 -1.22
C GLY A 19 38.35 59.28 -1.25
N VAL A 20 37.86 58.78 -0.13
CA VAL A 20 36.75 57.84 -0.05
C VAL A 20 35.43 58.50 -0.43
N ILE A 21 35.25 59.78 -0.02
CA ILE A 21 34.06 60.56 -0.39
C ILE A 21 34.07 60.88 -1.88
N GLU A 22 35.22 61.28 -2.43
CA GLU A 22 35.35 61.58 -3.86
C GLU A 22 35.13 60.34 -4.74
N GLN A 23 35.63 59.18 -4.32
CA GLN A 23 35.42 57.90 -4.99
C GLN A 23 33.96 57.49 -4.89
N PHE A 24 33.32 57.62 -3.74
CA PHE A 24 31.89 57.35 -3.57
C PHE A 24 31.02 58.23 -4.46
N LEU A 25 31.33 59.55 -4.54
CA LEU A 25 30.60 60.50 -5.38
C LEU A 25 30.77 60.19 -6.87
N LYS A 26 31.93 59.71 -7.32
CA LYS A 26 32.18 59.29 -8.70
C LYS A 26 31.47 58.00 -9.06
N GLU A 27 31.32 57.07 -8.13
CA GLU A 27 30.64 55.81 -8.32
C GLU A 27 29.11 55.90 -8.15
N LEU A 28 28.60 56.95 -7.49
CA LEU A 28 27.17 57.18 -7.25
C LEU A 28 26.31 57.11 -8.52
N PRO A 29 26.65 57.74 -9.64
CA PRO A 29 25.81 57.67 -10.85
C PRO A 29 25.74 56.26 -11.45
N GLU A 30 26.83 55.51 -11.43
CA GLU A 30 26.88 54.14 -11.91
C GLU A 30 26.10 53.18 -11.03
N LYS A 31 26.27 53.30 -9.70
CA LYS A 31 25.52 52.53 -8.72
C LYS A 31 24.01 52.81 -8.77
N ALA A 32 23.65 54.12 -8.93
CA ALA A 32 22.25 54.53 -9.08
C ALA A 32 21.63 54.02 -10.39
N TRP A 33 22.38 54.05 -11.49
CA TRP A 33 21.96 53.49 -12.78
C TRP A 33 21.73 51.97 -12.68
N ASN A 34 22.69 51.25 -12.14
CA ASN A 34 22.60 49.81 -11.91
C ASN A 34 21.42 49.41 -11.01
N LEU A 35 21.19 50.18 -9.95
CA LEU A 35 20.03 49.98 -9.07
C LEU A 35 18.73 50.25 -9.83
N GLY A 36 18.66 51.34 -10.60
CA GLY A 36 17.50 51.69 -11.42
C GLY A 36 17.13 50.57 -12.41
N VAL A 37 18.14 50.06 -13.13
CA VAL A 37 17.93 48.92 -14.06
C VAL A 37 17.46 47.66 -13.33
N ARG A 38 18.05 47.34 -12.17
CA ARG A 38 17.61 46.18 -11.35
C ARG A 38 16.16 46.34 -10.90
N VAL A 39 15.77 47.52 -10.42
CA VAL A 39 14.38 47.80 -10.00
C VAL A 39 13.41 47.68 -11.15
N LEU A 40 13.74 48.21 -12.34
CA LEU A 40 12.90 48.11 -13.53
C LEU A 40 12.73 46.65 -13.99
N LEU A 41 13.83 45.88 -14.03
CA LEU A 41 13.80 44.47 -14.37
C LEU A 41 12.98 43.68 -13.35
N SER A 42 13.16 43.94 -12.05
CA SER A 42 12.39 43.25 -10.97
C SER A 42 10.91 43.60 -11.03
N ALA A 43 10.57 44.86 -11.37
CA ALA A 43 9.17 45.26 -11.57
C ALA A 43 8.54 44.56 -12.79
N PHE A 44 9.30 44.40 -13.88
CA PHE A 44 8.87 43.65 -15.04
C PHE A 44 8.67 42.15 -14.70
N VAL A 45 9.63 41.52 -14.03
CA VAL A 45 9.53 40.12 -13.57
C VAL A 45 8.36 39.94 -12.63
N LEU A 46 8.11 40.88 -11.70
CA LEU A 46 6.97 40.85 -10.80
C LEU A 46 5.65 40.90 -11.57
N PHE A 47 5.52 41.84 -12.49
CA PHE A 47 4.32 42.00 -13.31
C PHE A 47 4.06 40.76 -14.17
N ALA A 48 5.07 40.29 -14.90
CA ALA A 48 4.97 39.08 -15.72
C ALA A 48 4.68 37.84 -14.85
N GLY A 49 5.38 37.70 -13.73
CA GLY A 49 5.18 36.62 -12.78
C GLY A 49 3.76 36.55 -12.22
N ILE A 50 3.20 37.70 -11.82
CA ILE A 50 1.80 37.75 -11.35
C ILE A 50 0.82 37.29 -12.43
N GLN A 51 1.05 37.65 -13.70
CA GLN A 51 0.17 37.20 -14.78
C GLN A 51 0.30 35.71 -15.04
N ILE A 52 1.52 35.16 -14.98
CA ILE A 52 1.78 33.73 -15.09
C ILE A 52 1.10 32.97 -13.92
N VAL A 53 1.25 33.45 -12.69
CA VAL A 53 0.60 32.86 -11.52
C VAL A 53 -0.91 32.85 -11.69
N LYS A 54 -1.53 33.95 -12.14
CA LYS A 54 -2.98 34.02 -12.40
C LYS A 54 -3.40 33.02 -13.46
N LEU A 55 -2.61 32.89 -14.54
CA LEU A 55 -2.89 31.97 -15.65
C LEU A 55 -2.84 30.50 -15.16
N ILE A 56 -1.77 30.11 -14.48
CA ILE A 56 -1.62 28.75 -13.94
C ILE A 56 -2.76 28.42 -12.98
N ARG A 57 -3.08 29.29 -12.03
CA ARG A 57 -4.19 29.12 -11.09
C ARG A 57 -5.53 28.94 -11.81
N LYS A 58 -5.79 29.75 -12.85
CA LYS A 58 -7.02 29.65 -13.67
C LYS A 58 -7.10 28.27 -14.37
N ILE A 59 -5.99 27.78 -14.91
CA ILE A 59 -5.92 26.46 -15.58
C ILE A 59 -6.18 25.34 -14.55
N VAL A 60 -5.46 25.34 -13.42
CA VAL A 60 -5.60 24.34 -12.37
C VAL A 60 -7.04 24.30 -11.84
N ARG A 61 -7.59 25.47 -11.47
CA ARG A 61 -8.96 25.58 -10.97
C ARG A 61 -9.98 25.06 -12.01
N LYS A 62 -9.82 25.44 -13.29
CA LYS A 62 -10.72 25.01 -14.35
C LYS A 62 -10.65 23.49 -14.60
N SER A 63 -9.45 22.93 -14.53
CA SER A 63 -9.24 21.48 -14.70
C SER A 63 -9.90 20.69 -13.58
N LEU A 64 -9.67 21.08 -12.32
CA LEU A 64 -10.28 20.43 -11.16
C LEU A 64 -11.81 20.54 -11.16
N MET A 65 -12.36 21.68 -11.49
CA MET A 65 -13.81 21.88 -11.57
C MET A 65 -14.46 21.04 -12.68
N ARG A 66 -13.75 20.79 -13.80
CA ARG A 66 -14.24 19.89 -14.87
C ARG A 66 -14.27 18.42 -14.43
N GLY A 67 -13.36 18.02 -13.55
CA GLY A 67 -13.31 16.67 -12.98
C GLY A 67 -14.26 16.43 -11.82
N ASN A 68 -15.26 17.33 -11.58
CA ASN A 68 -16.18 17.25 -10.45
C ASN A 68 -15.51 17.13 -9.07
N ALA A 69 -14.29 17.70 -8.91
CA ALA A 69 -13.61 17.70 -7.63
C ALA A 69 -14.40 18.50 -6.57
N ASP A 70 -14.35 18.02 -5.33
CA ASP A 70 -14.96 18.71 -4.19
C ASP A 70 -14.45 20.14 -4.06
N LYS A 71 -15.32 21.07 -3.64
CA LYS A 71 -14.96 22.49 -3.45
C LYS A 71 -13.77 22.69 -2.53
N GLY A 72 -13.63 21.87 -1.48
CA GLY A 72 -12.51 21.89 -0.56
C GLY A 72 -11.20 21.55 -1.24
N VAL A 73 -11.18 20.52 -2.08
CA VAL A 73 -9.99 20.11 -2.86
C VAL A 73 -9.58 21.21 -3.84
N VAL A 74 -10.52 21.81 -4.55
CA VAL A 74 -10.25 22.92 -5.49
C VAL A 74 -9.65 24.12 -4.74
N GLN A 75 -10.20 24.48 -3.58
CA GLN A 75 -9.73 25.61 -2.78
C GLN A 75 -8.34 25.34 -2.18
N PHE A 76 -8.09 24.13 -1.69
CA PHE A 76 -6.79 23.73 -1.19
C PHE A 76 -5.72 23.77 -2.28
N ALA A 77 -5.99 23.16 -3.44
CA ALA A 77 -5.08 23.14 -4.58
C ALA A 77 -4.77 24.57 -5.10
N ASP A 78 -5.79 25.43 -5.20
CA ASP A 78 -5.59 26.84 -5.60
C ASP A 78 -4.69 27.57 -4.61
N SER A 79 -4.91 27.38 -3.29
CA SER A 79 -4.12 28.02 -2.24
C SER A 79 -2.68 27.51 -2.22
N PHE A 80 -2.48 26.21 -2.39
CA PHE A 80 -1.16 25.59 -2.44
C PHE A 80 -0.35 26.06 -3.65
N VAL A 81 -0.94 26.01 -4.85
CA VAL A 81 -0.31 26.51 -6.09
C VAL A 81 0.00 28.00 -5.97
N LYS A 82 -0.92 28.78 -5.41
CA LYS A 82 -0.70 30.22 -5.16
C LYS A 82 0.52 30.41 -4.27
N ALA A 83 0.58 29.77 -3.10
CA ALA A 83 1.68 29.92 -2.15
C ALA A 83 3.03 29.51 -2.76
N SER A 84 3.09 28.38 -3.45
CA SER A 84 4.31 27.84 -4.08
C SER A 84 4.85 28.78 -5.17
N LEU A 85 3.96 29.26 -6.06
CA LEU A 85 4.37 30.13 -7.17
C LEU A 85 4.77 31.52 -6.68
N TYR A 86 4.09 32.08 -5.68
CA TYR A 86 4.52 33.36 -5.09
C TYR A 86 5.84 33.22 -4.34
N ALA A 87 6.08 32.11 -3.61
CA ALA A 87 7.36 31.86 -2.97
C ALA A 87 8.49 31.84 -4.00
N LEU A 88 8.30 31.12 -5.13
CA LEU A 88 9.27 31.08 -6.22
C LEU A 88 9.50 32.46 -6.84
N LEU A 89 8.44 33.24 -7.09
CA LEU A 89 8.53 34.60 -7.62
C LEU A 89 9.32 35.55 -6.70
N ILE A 90 9.07 35.48 -5.37
CA ILE A 90 9.80 36.25 -4.38
C ILE A 90 11.30 35.91 -4.41
N VAL A 91 11.65 34.61 -4.42
CA VAL A 91 13.04 34.15 -4.50
C VAL A 91 13.72 34.66 -5.78
N THR A 92 13.04 34.59 -6.92
CA THR A 92 13.56 35.09 -8.23
C THR A 92 13.85 36.55 -8.17
N ILE A 93 12.95 37.36 -7.59
CA ILE A 93 13.14 38.82 -7.46
C ILE A 93 14.27 39.12 -6.47
N ALA A 94 14.30 38.45 -5.30
CA ALA A 94 15.33 38.65 -4.28
C ALA A 94 16.74 38.35 -4.82
N SER A 95 16.87 37.31 -5.64
CA SER A 95 18.11 36.97 -6.32
C SER A 95 18.59 38.08 -7.29
N GLY A 96 17.67 38.76 -7.96
CA GLY A 96 17.99 39.93 -8.80
C GLY A 96 18.57 41.13 -8.05
N PHE A 97 18.28 41.27 -6.75
CA PHE A 97 18.85 42.28 -5.87
C PHE A 97 20.19 41.87 -5.22
N GLY A 98 20.71 40.68 -5.54
CA GLY A 98 22.00 40.20 -5.06
C GLY A 98 21.89 39.43 -3.73
N LEU A 99 20.68 39.09 -3.29
CA LEU A 99 20.54 38.17 -2.18
C LEU A 99 21.02 36.77 -2.63
N ASP A 100 21.74 36.09 -1.74
CA ASP A 100 22.27 34.77 -2.02
C ASP A 100 21.12 33.77 -2.22
N ALA A 101 20.83 33.48 -3.49
CA ALA A 101 19.80 32.52 -3.86
C ALA A 101 20.11 31.11 -3.32
N ALA A 102 21.39 30.77 -3.11
CA ALA A 102 21.78 29.45 -2.63
C ALA A 102 21.26 29.24 -1.19
N SER A 103 21.38 30.22 -0.32
CA SER A 103 20.87 30.16 1.05
C SER A 103 19.34 30.00 1.09
N ILE A 104 18.62 30.73 0.23
CA ILE A 104 17.15 30.63 0.16
C ILE A 104 16.72 29.27 -0.40
N LEU A 105 17.41 28.79 -1.46
CA LEU A 105 17.16 27.47 -2.04
C LEU A 105 17.47 26.34 -1.05
N ALA A 106 18.52 26.47 -0.24
CA ALA A 106 18.82 25.51 0.82
C ALA A 106 17.70 25.45 1.87
N LEU A 107 17.17 26.61 2.29
CA LEU A 107 16.03 26.67 3.22
C LEU A 107 14.77 26.06 2.61
N LEU A 108 14.44 26.37 1.37
CA LEU A 108 13.30 25.79 0.67
C LEU A 108 13.48 24.29 0.43
N GLY A 109 14.71 23.85 0.15
CA GLY A 109 15.05 22.43 0.01
C GLY A 109 14.84 21.66 1.32
N SER A 110 15.31 22.19 2.44
CA SER A 110 15.12 21.55 3.75
C SER A 110 13.63 21.49 4.14
N ALA A 111 12.86 22.56 3.88
CA ALA A 111 11.42 22.56 4.08
C ALA A 111 10.72 21.55 3.14
N GLY A 112 11.18 21.45 1.89
CA GLY A 112 10.68 20.46 0.92
C GLY A 112 10.90 19.01 1.36
N VAL A 113 12.07 18.71 1.93
CA VAL A 113 12.35 17.38 2.52
C VAL A 113 11.40 17.10 3.69
N ALA A 114 11.21 18.07 4.59
CA ALA A 114 10.30 17.90 5.73
C ALA A 114 8.85 17.63 5.27
N ILE A 115 8.35 18.37 4.27
CA ILE A 115 7.03 18.15 3.68
C ILE A 115 6.98 16.78 2.98
N GLY A 116 8.02 16.41 2.22
CA GLY A 116 8.11 15.12 1.54
C GLY A 116 8.00 13.94 2.52
N LEU A 117 8.70 14.00 3.64
CA LEU A 117 8.62 13.00 4.70
C LEU A 117 7.22 12.97 5.35
N ALA A 118 6.59 14.13 5.55
CA ALA A 118 5.26 14.20 6.13
C ALA A 118 4.17 13.56 5.23
N ILE A 119 4.32 13.63 3.90
CA ILE A 119 3.34 13.05 2.94
C ILE A 119 3.79 11.71 2.36
N GLN A 120 4.92 11.14 2.82
CA GLN A 120 5.52 9.91 2.29
C GLN A 120 4.51 8.75 2.21
N GLY A 121 3.72 8.53 3.26
CA GLY A 121 2.71 7.47 3.29
C GLY A 121 1.62 7.65 2.23
N SER A 122 1.14 8.87 2.03
CA SER A 122 0.15 9.17 0.99
C SER A 122 0.73 8.97 -0.41
N LEU A 123 1.97 9.39 -0.62
CA LEU A 123 2.66 9.20 -1.91
C LEU A 123 2.89 7.71 -2.20
N ALA A 124 3.27 6.92 -1.20
CA ALA A 124 3.41 5.47 -1.33
C ALA A 124 2.08 4.81 -1.74
N ASN A 125 0.97 5.22 -1.13
CA ASN A 125 -0.36 4.72 -1.50
C ASN A 125 -0.77 5.11 -2.92
N PHE A 126 -0.49 6.34 -3.33
CA PHE A 126 -0.73 6.80 -4.69
C PHE A 126 0.06 5.97 -5.71
N VAL A 127 1.37 5.83 -5.51
CA VAL A 127 2.24 5.02 -6.38
C VAL A 127 1.80 3.56 -6.39
N GLY A 128 1.47 2.99 -5.22
CA GLY A 128 0.91 1.64 -5.11
C GLY A 128 -0.36 1.45 -5.93
N GLY A 129 -1.29 2.41 -5.87
CA GLY A 129 -2.51 2.38 -6.69
C GLY A 129 -2.23 2.41 -8.19
N VAL A 130 -1.30 3.26 -8.63
CA VAL A 130 -0.87 3.30 -10.03
C VAL A 130 -0.24 1.97 -10.46
N LEU A 131 0.63 1.39 -9.63
CA LEU A 131 1.26 0.10 -9.93
C LEU A 131 0.23 -1.04 -10.01
N ILE A 132 -0.74 -1.10 -9.10
CA ILE A 132 -1.82 -2.09 -9.13
C ILE A 132 -2.62 -1.97 -10.44
N LEU A 133 -2.98 -0.76 -10.85
CA LEU A 133 -3.75 -0.52 -12.08
C LEU A 133 -2.96 -0.83 -13.37
N LEU A 134 -1.64 -0.64 -13.37
CA LEU A 134 -0.76 -0.92 -14.51
C LEU A 134 -0.39 -2.39 -14.61
N LEU A 135 0.13 -2.98 -13.52
CA LEU A 135 0.66 -4.35 -13.49
C LEU A 135 -0.45 -5.39 -13.29
N LYS A 136 -1.59 -4.98 -12.71
CA LYS A 136 -2.78 -5.81 -12.48
C LYS A 136 -2.47 -7.15 -11.81
N PRO A 137 -1.78 -7.17 -10.64
CA PRO A 137 -1.57 -8.40 -9.89
C PRO A 137 -2.92 -9.02 -9.46
N PHE A 138 -3.94 -8.20 -9.35
CA PHE A 138 -5.34 -8.58 -9.18
C PHE A 138 -6.25 -7.55 -9.89
N LYS A 139 -7.51 -7.90 -10.07
CA LYS A 139 -8.53 -7.07 -10.74
C LYS A 139 -9.77 -6.94 -9.85
N VAL A 140 -10.65 -6.01 -10.18
CA VAL A 140 -11.99 -5.97 -9.59
C VAL A 140 -12.73 -7.27 -9.93
N GLY A 141 -13.29 -7.90 -8.91
CA GLY A 141 -13.92 -9.22 -8.98
C GLY A 141 -13.04 -10.36 -8.45
N ASP A 142 -11.73 -10.20 -8.35
CA ASP A 142 -10.85 -11.23 -7.79
C ASP A 142 -11.03 -11.35 -6.27
N TYR A 143 -10.94 -12.57 -5.75
CA TYR A 143 -10.80 -12.85 -4.34
C TYR A 143 -9.33 -12.88 -3.97
N ILE A 144 -8.90 -11.96 -3.12
CA ILE A 144 -7.52 -11.85 -2.68
C ILE A 144 -7.40 -12.00 -1.17
N LYS A 145 -6.26 -12.52 -0.74
CA LYS A 145 -5.85 -12.56 0.67
C LYS A 145 -4.53 -11.83 0.81
N GLU A 146 -4.50 -10.82 1.65
CA GLU A 146 -3.30 -10.08 2.01
C GLU A 146 -2.63 -10.82 3.18
N ASP A 147 -1.33 -11.14 3.03
CA ASP A 147 -0.65 -12.04 3.96
C ASP A 147 -0.24 -11.36 5.27
N SER A 148 0.09 -10.06 5.25
CA SER A 148 0.60 -9.36 6.43
C SER A 148 -0.47 -9.07 7.48
N GLY A 149 -1.68 -8.69 7.06
CA GLY A 149 -2.80 -8.39 7.95
C GLY A 149 -3.86 -9.50 8.02
N GLY A 150 -3.75 -10.53 7.16
CA GLY A 150 -4.72 -11.61 7.06
C GLY A 150 -6.09 -11.16 6.50
N ASN A 151 -6.16 -9.98 5.91
CA ASN A 151 -7.37 -9.45 5.31
C ASN A 151 -7.69 -10.18 4.01
N GLU A 152 -8.92 -10.63 3.83
CA GLU A 152 -9.34 -11.32 2.62
C GLU A 152 -10.76 -10.94 2.18
N GLY A 153 -11.00 -10.99 0.88
CA GLY A 153 -12.30 -10.69 0.29
C GLY A 153 -12.24 -10.47 -1.21
N VAL A 154 -13.41 -10.23 -1.80
CA VAL A 154 -13.55 -9.89 -3.22
C VAL A 154 -13.20 -8.41 -3.41
N VAL A 155 -12.33 -8.11 -4.37
CA VAL A 155 -11.98 -6.74 -4.76
C VAL A 155 -13.20 -6.09 -5.41
N THR A 156 -13.77 -5.09 -4.76
CA THR A 156 -14.95 -4.36 -5.28
C THR A 156 -14.57 -3.09 -6.01
N VAL A 157 -13.57 -2.35 -5.49
CA VAL A 157 -13.13 -1.08 -6.09
C VAL A 157 -11.63 -0.91 -5.86
N ILE A 158 -10.93 -0.47 -6.89
CA ILE A 158 -9.53 -0.01 -6.82
C ILE A 158 -9.55 1.50 -7.02
N GLU A 159 -9.38 2.26 -5.93
CA GLU A 159 -9.27 3.72 -5.94
C GLU A 159 -7.79 4.13 -6.02
N LEU A 160 -7.51 5.42 -6.13
CA LEU A 160 -6.15 5.94 -6.29
C LEU A 160 -5.24 5.66 -5.08
N PHE A 161 -5.79 5.70 -3.85
CA PHE A 161 -5.04 5.51 -2.60
C PHE A 161 -5.39 4.22 -1.87
N TYR A 162 -6.58 3.68 -2.10
CA TYR A 162 -7.15 2.56 -1.37
C TYR A 162 -7.81 1.56 -2.31
N THR A 163 -7.74 0.30 -1.94
CA THR A 163 -8.53 -0.78 -2.54
C THR A 163 -9.56 -1.26 -1.52
N LYS A 164 -10.80 -1.49 -1.97
CA LYS A 164 -11.89 -1.98 -1.13
C LYS A 164 -12.14 -3.45 -1.44
N LEU A 165 -12.21 -4.25 -0.38
CA LEU A 165 -12.60 -5.65 -0.44
C LEU A 165 -13.94 -5.82 0.24
N THR A 166 -14.77 -6.74 -0.28
CA THR A 166 -15.97 -7.20 0.41
C THR A 166 -15.76 -8.64 0.86
N THR A 167 -15.90 -8.87 2.16
CA THR A 167 -15.79 -10.20 2.76
C THR A 167 -17.01 -11.07 2.43
N PRO A 168 -16.93 -12.42 2.57
CA PRO A 168 -18.08 -13.30 2.35
C PRO A 168 -19.29 -13.00 3.26
N ASP A 169 -19.06 -12.41 4.45
CA ASP A 169 -20.10 -11.96 5.38
C ASP A 169 -20.52 -10.49 5.15
N ASN A 170 -20.21 -9.95 3.95
CA ASN A 170 -20.62 -8.64 3.45
C ASN A 170 -20.08 -7.43 4.24
N LYS A 171 -18.89 -7.55 4.85
CA LYS A 171 -18.16 -6.42 5.43
C LYS A 171 -17.25 -5.79 4.38
N VAL A 172 -17.02 -4.49 4.49
CA VAL A 172 -16.09 -3.77 3.62
C VAL A 172 -14.77 -3.54 4.35
N ILE A 173 -13.68 -4.03 3.77
CA ILE A 173 -12.31 -3.78 4.21
C ILE A 173 -11.71 -2.74 3.27
N VAL A 174 -11.09 -1.69 3.83
CA VAL A 174 -10.40 -0.65 3.07
C VAL A 174 -8.90 -0.78 3.32
N LEU A 175 -8.14 -1.14 2.30
CA LEU A 175 -6.70 -1.37 2.38
C LEU A 175 -5.93 -0.28 1.65
N PRO A 176 -4.86 0.28 2.25
CA PRO A 176 -3.97 1.21 1.56
C PRO A 176 -3.26 0.52 0.40
N ASN A 177 -3.27 1.14 -0.78
CA ASN A 177 -2.64 0.56 -1.97
C ASN A 177 -1.12 0.35 -1.81
N GLY A 178 -0.45 1.22 -1.03
CA GLY A 178 0.97 1.06 -0.74
C GLY A 178 1.27 -0.24 0.02
N THR A 179 0.39 -0.65 0.93
CA THR A 179 0.50 -1.94 1.62
C THR A 179 0.33 -3.08 0.63
N LEU A 180 -0.73 -3.07 -0.18
CA LEU A 180 -1.00 -4.13 -1.16
C LEU A 180 0.09 -4.26 -2.24
N ALA A 181 0.69 -3.14 -2.65
CA ALA A 181 1.74 -3.14 -3.66
C ALA A 181 3.11 -3.61 -3.14
N ASN A 182 3.35 -3.50 -1.81
CA ASN A 182 4.64 -3.81 -1.18
C ASN A 182 4.63 -5.06 -0.31
N SER A 183 3.47 -5.70 -0.11
CA SER A 183 3.34 -6.97 0.63
C SER A 183 3.06 -8.13 -0.31
N SER A 184 3.34 -9.36 0.17
CA SER A 184 2.85 -10.55 -0.50
C SER A 184 1.33 -10.63 -0.40
N LEU A 185 0.70 -11.09 -1.44
CA LEU A 185 -0.72 -11.38 -1.49
C LEU A 185 -1.00 -12.65 -2.28
N THR A 186 -2.02 -13.37 -1.90
CA THR A 186 -2.52 -14.53 -2.61
C THR A 186 -3.77 -14.14 -3.39
N ASN A 187 -3.71 -14.24 -4.73
CA ASN A 187 -4.90 -14.12 -5.57
C ASN A 187 -5.50 -15.50 -5.75
N VAL A 188 -6.59 -15.76 -5.05
CA VAL A 188 -7.25 -17.07 -5.01
C VAL A 188 -7.96 -17.40 -6.30
N THR A 189 -8.46 -16.40 -7.02
CA THR A 189 -9.27 -16.53 -8.23
C THR A 189 -8.52 -16.28 -9.53
N ALA A 190 -7.21 -16.07 -9.45
CA ALA A 190 -6.38 -15.82 -10.64
C ALA A 190 -6.32 -17.00 -11.62
N CYS A 191 -6.52 -18.22 -11.12
CA CYS A 191 -6.55 -19.45 -11.90
C CYS A 191 -7.99 -19.95 -12.08
N ASP A 192 -8.27 -20.59 -13.19
CA ASP A 192 -9.61 -21.10 -13.53
C ASP A 192 -10.04 -22.29 -12.68
N SER A 193 -9.09 -22.91 -11.96
CA SER A 193 -9.34 -24.08 -11.13
C SER A 193 -8.57 -24.03 -9.83
N ARG A 194 -9.12 -24.68 -8.81
CA ARG A 194 -8.53 -24.75 -7.47
C ARG A 194 -8.45 -26.20 -6.98
N ARG A 195 -7.31 -26.56 -6.38
CA ARG A 195 -7.13 -27.87 -5.77
C ARG A 195 -7.80 -27.92 -4.40
N MET A 196 -8.55 -28.98 -4.17
CA MET A 196 -9.04 -29.39 -2.87
C MET A 196 -8.06 -30.40 -2.27
N ASP A 197 -7.65 -30.17 -1.05
CA ASP A 197 -6.96 -31.13 -0.21
C ASP A 197 -7.92 -31.49 0.94
N LEU A 198 -8.25 -32.79 1.06
CA LEU A 198 -9.07 -33.34 2.11
C LEU A 198 -8.33 -34.51 2.75
N VAL A 199 -8.38 -34.64 4.06
CA VAL A 199 -7.85 -35.79 4.80
C VAL A 199 -8.98 -36.42 5.58
N VAL A 200 -9.11 -37.75 5.48
CA VAL A 200 -10.05 -38.56 6.24
C VAL A 200 -9.32 -39.71 6.92
N GLY A 201 -9.57 -39.90 8.23
CA GLY A 201 -9.00 -41.02 8.99
C GLY A 201 -9.86 -42.25 8.86
N ILE A 202 -9.25 -43.40 8.60
CA ILE A 202 -9.91 -44.73 8.66
C ILE A 202 -9.31 -45.56 9.77
N SER A 203 -10.06 -46.58 10.26
CA SER A 203 -9.55 -47.51 11.27
C SER A 203 -8.30 -48.23 10.78
N TYR A 204 -7.38 -48.55 11.71
CA TYR A 204 -6.22 -49.41 11.44
C TYR A 204 -6.62 -50.83 10.99
N ASP A 205 -7.83 -51.28 11.37
CA ASP A 205 -8.37 -52.57 10.95
C ASP A 205 -8.99 -52.55 9.55
N ALA A 206 -9.14 -51.36 8.92
CA ALA A 206 -9.74 -51.22 7.60
C ALA A 206 -8.75 -51.55 6.51
N ASP A 207 -9.25 -52.10 5.37
CA ASP A 207 -8.44 -52.31 4.20
C ASP A 207 -8.22 -51.00 3.46
N ILE A 208 -6.94 -50.56 3.46
CA ILE A 208 -6.51 -49.32 2.79
C ILE A 208 -6.79 -49.36 1.28
N ARG A 209 -6.68 -50.49 0.64
CA ARG A 209 -6.93 -50.63 -0.83
C ARG A 209 -8.42 -50.45 -1.12
N GLN A 210 -9.27 -51.10 -0.39
CA GLN A 210 -10.73 -50.94 -0.48
C GLN A 210 -11.11 -49.45 -0.20
N ALA A 211 -10.56 -48.86 0.83
CA ALA A 211 -10.81 -47.43 1.13
C ALA A 211 -10.43 -46.52 -0.06
N LYS A 212 -9.27 -46.73 -0.68
CA LYS A 212 -8.84 -45.95 -1.85
C LYS A 212 -9.78 -46.15 -3.06
N GLU A 213 -10.22 -47.38 -3.31
CA GLU A 213 -11.17 -47.69 -4.40
C GLU A 213 -12.52 -46.98 -4.20
N VAL A 214 -13.05 -47.01 -2.98
CA VAL A 214 -14.30 -46.31 -2.61
C VAL A 214 -14.16 -44.81 -2.77
N LEU A 215 -13.07 -44.24 -2.30
CA LEU A 215 -12.80 -42.80 -2.43
C LEU A 215 -12.59 -42.40 -3.90
N GLN A 216 -11.98 -43.27 -4.71
CA GLN A 216 -11.83 -43.04 -6.15
C GLN A 216 -13.21 -42.98 -6.85
N GLN A 217 -14.12 -43.87 -6.50
CA GLN A 217 -15.47 -43.85 -7.04
C GLN A 217 -16.20 -42.55 -6.73
N VAL A 218 -16.06 -42.03 -5.48
CA VAL A 218 -16.66 -40.73 -5.09
C VAL A 218 -16.15 -39.62 -5.98
N LEU A 219 -14.85 -39.60 -6.29
CA LEU A 219 -14.28 -38.57 -7.18
C LEU A 219 -14.75 -38.78 -8.64
N ASP A 220 -14.89 -40.03 -9.09
CA ASP A 220 -15.30 -40.35 -10.46
C ASP A 220 -16.78 -40.01 -10.73
N GLU A 221 -17.64 -40.17 -9.73
CA GLU A 221 -19.06 -39.85 -9.80
C GLU A 221 -19.38 -38.36 -9.71
N ASP A 222 -18.49 -37.54 -9.11
CA ASP A 222 -18.74 -36.11 -9.00
C ASP A 222 -18.45 -35.39 -10.32
N GLU A 223 -19.50 -34.78 -10.89
CA GLU A 223 -19.44 -34.09 -12.19
C GLU A 223 -18.57 -32.83 -12.17
N ALA A 224 -18.39 -32.21 -11.00
CA ALA A 224 -17.62 -30.98 -10.88
C ALA A 224 -16.12 -31.22 -10.68
N VAL A 225 -15.71 -32.46 -10.38
CA VAL A 225 -14.29 -32.82 -10.33
C VAL A 225 -13.71 -32.82 -11.72
N LEU A 226 -12.65 -32.04 -11.95
CA LEU A 226 -11.96 -31.93 -13.23
C LEU A 226 -11.19 -33.22 -13.53
N LYS A 227 -11.71 -34.06 -14.45
CA LYS A 227 -11.14 -35.36 -14.81
C LYS A 227 -9.89 -35.27 -15.69
N ASP A 228 -9.67 -34.12 -16.31
CA ASP A 228 -8.48 -33.78 -17.10
C ASP A 228 -7.26 -33.46 -16.26
N LYS A 229 -7.46 -33.25 -14.97
CA LYS A 229 -6.40 -32.96 -14.00
C LYS A 229 -6.12 -34.15 -13.10
N GLU A 230 -4.84 -34.37 -12.80
CA GLU A 230 -4.45 -35.47 -11.92
C GLU A 230 -5.05 -35.32 -10.53
N HIS A 231 -5.64 -36.40 -10.03
CA HIS A 231 -6.11 -36.51 -8.66
C HIS A 231 -5.39 -37.66 -7.95
N PHE A 232 -5.23 -37.54 -6.66
CA PHE A 232 -4.45 -38.50 -5.87
C PHE A 232 -5.23 -38.92 -4.63
N ILE A 233 -5.19 -40.24 -4.38
CA ILE A 233 -5.64 -40.82 -3.12
C ILE A 233 -4.46 -41.60 -2.54
N TYR A 234 -3.97 -41.16 -1.42
CA TYR A 234 -2.73 -41.67 -0.82
C TYR A 234 -2.84 -41.76 0.69
N VAL A 235 -1.98 -42.55 1.32
CA VAL A 235 -1.84 -42.52 2.78
C VAL A 235 -1.03 -41.26 3.11
N ASP A 236 -1.64 -40.34 3.85
CA ASP A 236 -1.02 -39.08 4.23
C ASP A 236 -0.14 -39.27 5.49
N ASP A 237 -0.70 -39.94 6.49
CA ASP A 237 -0.03 -40.19 7.76
C ASP A 237 -0.62 -41.40 8.49
N LEU A 238 0.17 -42.01 9.36
CA LEU A 238 -0.22 -43.03 10.30
C LEU A 238 -0.38 -42.36 11.69
N ALA A 239 -1.58 -41.83 11.94
CA ALA A 239 -1.87 -41.04 13.13
C ALA A 239 -2.12 -41.92 14.37
N GLU A 240 -2.23 -41.31 15.54
CA GLU A 240 -2.39 -42.04 16.86
C GLU A 240 -3.57 -43.00 16.90
N SER A 241 -4.68 -42.71 16.22
CA SER A 241 -5.90 -43.50 16.26
C SER A 241 -6.50 -43.81 14.88
N ALA A 242 -5.85 -43.42 13.81
CA ALA A 242 -6.35 -43.56 12.43
C ALA A 242 -5.23 -43.67 11.42
N VAL A 243 -5.50 -44.31 10.30
CA VAL A 243 -4.73 -44.17 9.06
C VAL A 243 -5.34 -43.03 8.28
N ASN A 244 -4.63 -41.94 8.13
CA ASN A 244 -5.08 -40.76 7.40
C ASN A 244 -4.91 -40.97 5.89
N ILE A 245 -6.01 -40.90 5.15
CA ILE A 245 -6.04 -40.96 3.69
C ILE A 245 -6.21 -39.55 3.17
N GLY A 246 -5.20 -39.08 2.41
CA GLY A 246 -5.25 -37.81 1.70
C GLY A 246 -5.94 -37.95 0.36
N ILE A 247 -6.80 -37.00 0.02
CA ILE A 247 -7.54 -36.89 -1.23
C ILE A 247 -7.19 -35.53 -1.84
N ARG A 248 -6.68 -35.54 -3.05
CA ARG A 248 -6.41 -34.30 -3.85
C ARG A 248 -7.17 -34.36 -5.14
N CYS A 249 -8.01 -33.38 -5.40
CA CYS A 249 -8.72 -33.24 -6.65
C CYS A 249 -8.89 -31.77 -7.02
N TRP A 250 -9.32 -31.48 -8.22
CA TRP A 250 -9.45 -30.14 -8.76
C TRP A 250 -10.89 -29.82 -9.11
N PHE A 251 -11.30 -28.59 -8.80
CA PHE A 251 -12.59 -28.03 -9.16
C PHE A 251 -12.42 -26.77 -10.00
N PRO A 252 -13.38 -26.44 -10.87
CA PRO A 252 -13.52 -25.08 -11.40
C PRO A 252 -13.64 -24.09 -10.24
N MET A 253 -13.12 -22.88 -10.42
CA MET A 253 -13.07 -21.88 -9.34
C MET A 253 -14.46 -21.54 -8.78
N ASP A 254 -15.45 -21.41 -9.65
CA ASP A 254 -16.84 -21.09 -9.31
C ASP A 254 -17.57 -22.22 -8.58
N ALA A 255 -17.18 -23.48 -8.83
CA ALA A 255 -17.76 -24.66 -8.21
C ALA A 255 -16.99 -25.16 -6.98
N TYR A 256 -15.87 -24.53 -6.60
CA TYR A 256 -14.95 -25.03 -5.59
C TYR A 256 -15.60 -25.29 -4.23
N TRP A 257 -16.30 -24.33 -3.68
CA TRP A 257 -16.89 -24.49 -2.34
C TRP A 257 -18.00 -25.53 -2.30
N GLN A 258 -18.88 -25.49 -3.30
CA GLN A 258 -19.98 -26.44 -3.41
C GLN A 258 -19.45 -27.86 -3.66
N GLY A 259 -18.47 -28.01 -4.54
CA GLY A 259 -17.81 -29.28 -4.80
C GLY A 259 -17.11 -29.84 -3.58
N LYS A 260 -16.36 -29.00 -2.86
CA LYS A 260 -15.68 -29.39 -1.61
C LYS A 260 -16.66 -29.92 -0.56
N TRP A 261 -17.75 -29.21 -0.31
CA TRP A 261 -18.74 -29.65 0.70
C TRP A 261 -19.40 -30.95 0.29
N ARG A 262 -19.83 -31.08 -0.96
CA ARG A 262 -20.47 -32.27 -1.50
C ARG A 262 -19.53 -33.49 -1.46
N VAL A 263 -18.29 -33.35 -1.94
CA VAL A 263 -17.32 -34.45 -1.88
C VAL A 263 -17.01 -34.83 -0.44
N THR A 264 -16.87 -33.89 0.45
CA THR A 264 -16.64 -34.20 1.89
C THR A 264 -17.78 -35.02 2.49
N GLU A 265 -19.02 -34.68 2.15
CA GLU A 265 -20.20 -35.41 2.60
C GLU A 265 -20.28 -36.80 1.95
N ASN A 266 -20.09 -36.89 0.64
CA ASN A 266 -20.12 -38.14 -0.11
C ASN A 266 -19.02 -39.12 0.33
N VAL A 267 -17.83 -38.63 0.69
CA VAL A 267 -16.75 -39.45 1.29
C VAL A 267 -17.25 -40.14 2.54
N LYS A 268 -17.97 -39.44 3.42
CA LYS A 268 -18.53 -40.06 4.65
C LYS A 268 -19.54 -41.13 4.30
N TYR A 269 -20.50 -40.87 3.40
CA TYR A 269 -21.51 -41.85 3.01
C TYR A 269 -20.91 -43.08 2.33
N ALA A 270 -19.90 -42.86 1.47
CA ALA A 270 -19.28 -44.00 0.77
C ALA A 270 -18.48 -44.90 1.66
N LEU A 271 -17.74 -44.35 2.63
CA LEU A 271 -17.01 -45.11 3.62
C LEU A 271 -17.98 -45.91 4.55
N ASP A 272 -19.06 -45.28 5.01
CA ASP A 272 -20.10 -45.98 5.79
C ASP A 272 -20.75 -47.11 5.00
N GLY A 273 -21.10 -46.86 3.75
CA GLY A 273 -21.69 -47.86 2.84
C GLY A 273 -20.76 -49.04 2.57
N ALA A 274 -19.46 -48.81 2.56
CA ALA A 274 -18.44 -49.85 2.41
C ALA A 274 -18.06 -50.57 3.72
N GLY A 275 -18.65 -50.16 4.87
CA GLY A 275 -18.32 -50.71 6.19
C GLY A 275 -16.96 -50.28 6.71
N ILE A 276 -16.37 -49.19 6.18
CA ILE A 276 -15.06 -48.63 6.60
C ILE A 276 -15.31 -47.62 7.70
N ALA A 277 -14.87 -47.97 8.92
CA ALA A 277 -15.09 -47.10 10.07
C ALA A 277 -14.13 -45.90 10.08
N ILE A 278 -14.65 -44.71 10.37
CA ILE A 278 -13.89 -43.53 10.80
C ILE A 278 -13.79 -43.62 12.32
N PRO A 279 -12.59 -43.90 12.87
CA PRO A 279 -12.46 -44.21 14.30
C PRO A 279 -12.63 -42.96 15.16
N TYR A 280 -13.20 -43.16 16.33
CA TYR A 280 -13.06 -42.21 17.42
C TYR A 280 -11.64 -42.31 18.00
N PRO A 281 -11.18 -41.36 18.84
CA PRO A 281 -9.93 -41.52 19.59
C PRO A 281 -9.87 -42.83 20.30
N GLN A 282 -8.84 -43.65 20.08
CA GLN A 282 -8.62 -44.95 20.66
C GLN A 282 -7.65 -44.86 21.85
N MET A 283 -7.87 -45.70 22.88
CA MET A 283 -6.99 -45.78 24.01
C MET A 283 -6.91 -47.24 24.46
N ASP A 284 -5.69 -47.77 24.54
CA ASP A 284 -5.44 -49.08 25.14
C ASP A 284 -5.33 -48.92 26.66
N VAL A 285 -6.21 -49.59 27.39
CA VAL A 285 -6.25 -49.52 28.84
C VAL A 285 -5.79 -50.87 29.43
N HIS A 286 -4.62 -50.90 30.06
CA HIS A 286 -4.10 -52.07 30.75
C HIS A 286 -4.44 -52.00 32.25
N PHE A 287 -5.30 -52.89 32.70
CA PHE A 287 -5.63 -53.02 34.13
C PHE A 287 -4.57 -53.83 34.86
N CYS A 288 -3.77 -53.20 35.68
CA CYS A 288 -2.79 -53.87 36.56
C CYS A 288 -3.48 -54.24 37.88
N GLY A 289 -4.16 -55.39 37.92
CA GLY A 289 -4.80 -55.88 39.12
C GLY A 289 -5.89 -56.94 38.81
N LYS A 290 -6.18 -57.91 39.76
CA LYS A 290 -7.28 -58.84 39.62
C LYS A 290 -8.62 -58.09 39.86
N THR A 291 -9.27 -57.65 38.78
CA THR A 291 -10.66 -57.17 38.86
C THR A 291 -11.58 -58.39 38.88
N GLN A 292 -12.12 -58.76 40.01
CA GLN A 292 -13.26 -59.65 40.07
C GLN A 292 -14.49 -58.84 39.72
N TRP A 293 -14.97 -59.00 38.50
CA TRP A 293 -16.32 -58.57 38.14
C TRP A 293 -17.26 -59.62 38.63
N GLU A 294 -17.94 -59.37 39.75
CA GLU A 294 -19.10 -60.21 40.18
C GLU A 294 -20.24 -59.88 39.21
N GLU A 295 -20.62 -60.88 38.39
CA GLU A 295 -21.88 -60.88 37.67
C GLU A 295 -23.02 -60.88 38.68
N LYS A 296 -23.84 -59.81 38.68
CA LYS A 296 -25.14 -59.78 39.32
C LYS A 296 -26.23 -59.89 38.30
#